data_400a18c0d9cabad325a50ddab3dd23df
#
_entry.id   400a18c0d9cabad325a50ddab3dd23df
#
_cell.length_a   1.000
_cell.length_b   1.000
_cell.length_c   1.000
_cell.angle_alpha   90.00
_cell.angle_beta   90.00
_cell.angle_gamma   90.00
#
_symmetry.space_group_name_H-M   'P 1'
#
loop_
_entity.id
_entity.type
_entity.pdbx_description
1 polymer ?
#
loop_
_entity_poly.entity_id
_entity_poly.type
_entity_poly.pdbx_seq_one_letter_code
_entity_poly.pdbx_strand_id
1 'polypeptide(L)'
;YNKEGYEQLHPTGPKHDYAYHTEAMDRAMEGGIDDVGLGVLFGLEGYRYEFAGLLMHAEHLEAVHGVGPHTISVPRVKKADDIDPSAFDNGISDDTFAKICALIRISVPYTGMIISTRESQAVREKVLPLGVSQISGASKTSVGGYADPEAEKEAEATSEQFDVSDQRTLDEVVNWLMKMGYIPSFCTACYREGRTGDRFMALCKSMQILNCCHPNALMTLKEYLEDYASEETKKIGMELIDREIEKITNQKVKQTTYEHIHDISEGKRDFRF
;
A
#
# COMPACT_ATOMS: atom_id res chain seq x y z
N TYR A 1 -0.89 -15.06 13.75
CA TYR A 1 -0.19 -16.36 13.67
C TYR A 1 -0.29 -17.18 14.96
N ASN A 2 -0.62 -16.57 16.11
CA ASN A 2 -0.90 -17.32 17.33
C ASN A 2 -2.27 -18.02 17.19
N LYS A 3 -2.27 -19.35 17.03
CA LYS A 3 -3.49 -20.14 16.81
C LYS A 3 -4.45 -20.05 17.99
N GLU A 4 -3.96 -20.15 19.22
CA GLU A 4 -4.79 -20.12 20.42
C GLU A 4 -5.47 -18.75 20.57
N GLY A 5 -4.74 -17.66 20.41
CA GLY A 5 -5.29 -16.31 20.43
C GLY A 5 -6.26 -16.06 19.28
N TYR A 6 -5.95 -16.57 18.08
CA TYR A 6 -6.84 -16.46 16.93
C TYR A 6 -8.19 -17.15 17.17
N GLU A 7 -8.19 -18.39 17.69
CA GLU A 7 -9.40 -19.16 17.99
C GLU A 7 -10.26 -18.50 19.10
N GLN A 8 -9.60 -17.86 20.08
CA GLN A 8 -10.30 -17.08 21.11
C GLN A 8 -11.00 -15.84 20.54
N LEU A 9 -10.34 -15.14 19.61
CA LEU A 9 -10.90 -13.95 18.97
C LEU A 9 -11.94 -14.27 17.90
N HIS A 10 -11.92 -15.47 17.33
CA HIS A 10 -12.84 -15.91 16.28
C HIS A 10 -13.55 -17.23 16.66
N PRO A 11 -14.35 -17.23 17.75
CA PRO A 11 -14.97 -18.48 18.25
C PRO A 11 -16.03 -19.07 17.31
N THR A 12 -16.57 -18.26 16.40
CA THR A 12 -17.63 -18.64 15.45
C THR A 12 -17.50 -17.84 14.15
N GLY A 13 -18.31 -18.17 13.16
CA GLY A 13 -18.39 -17.47 11.88
C GLY A 13 -17.35 -17.94 10.86
N PRO A 14 -17.28 -17.28 9.69
CA PRO A 14 -16.44 -17.74 8.57
C PRO A 14 -14.93 -17.76 8.87
N LYS A 15 -14.48 -16.97 9.83
CA LYS A 15 -13.06 -16.85 10.20
C LYS A 15 -12.64 -17.79 11.33
N HIS A 16 -13.53 -18.64 11.87
CA HIS A 16 -13.22 -19.50 13.02
C HIS A 16 -12.15 -20.55 12.74
N ASP A 17 -12.04 -21.00 11.49
CA ASP A 17 -11.06 -22.01 11.08
C ASP A 17 -9.71 -21.37 10.80
N TYR A 18 -8.79 -21.50 11.77
CA TYR A 18 -7.44 -20.97 11.70
C TYR A 18 -6.65 -21.53 10.52
N ALA A 19 -6.68 -22.86 10.33
CA ALA A 19 -5.91 -23.52 9.26
C ALA A 19 -6.41 -23.05 7.89
N TYR A 20 -7.73 -23.07 7.68
CA TYR A 20 -8.34 -22.59 6.45
C TYR A 20 -7.96 -21.13 6.14
N HIS A 21 -7.87 -20.29 7.16
CA HIS A 21 -7.50 -18.88 6.99
C HIS A 21 -6.01 -18.69 6.70
N THR A 22 -5.14 -19.42 7.41
CA THR A 22 -3.69 -19.34 7.23
C THR A 22 -3.25 -19.83 5.84
N GLU A 23 -3.91 -20.89 5.33
CA GLU A 23 -3.65 -21.47 4.00
C GLU A 23 -4.39 -20.77 2.86
N ALA A 24 -5.03 -19.62 3.11
CA ALA A 24 -5.83 -18.92 2.09
C ALA A 24 -5.00 -18.48 0.88
N MET A 25 -3.75 -18.07 1.09
CA MET A 25 -2.87 -17.63 0.01
C MET A 25 -2.38 -18.82 -0.83
N ASP A 26 -2.11 -19.96 -0.21
CA ASP A 26 -1.77 -21.20 -0.95
C ASP A 26 -2.90 -21.59 -1.89
N ARG A 27 -4.14 -21.64 -1.39
CA ARG A 27 -5.32 -21.96 -2.23
C ARG A 27 -5.55 -20.92 -3.32
N ALA A 28 -5.28 -19.65 -3.06
CA ALA A 28 -5.39 -18.59 -4.08
C ALA A 28 -4.38 -18.82 -5.21
N MET A 29 -3.14 -19.11 -4.86
CA MET A 29 -2.06 -19.37 -5.82
C MET A 29 -2.26 -20.68 -6.58
N GLU A 30 -2.72 -21.74 -5.93
CA GLU A 30 -3.16 -22.99 -6.58
C GLU A 30 -4.32 -22.76 -7.56
N GLY A 31 -5.21 -21.80 -7.23
CA GLY A 31 -6.31 -21.38 -8.10
C GLY A 31 -5.90 -20.47 -9.26
N GLY A 32 -4.60 -20.14 -9.39
CA GLY A 32 -4.06 -19.34 -10.49
C GLY A 32 -3.94 -17.83 -10.21
N ILE A 33 -4.11 -17.39 -8.96
CA ILE A 33 -3.78 -16.02 -8.53
C ILE A 33 -2.27 -15.98 -8.24
N ASP A 34 -1.55 -15.13 -8.94
CA ASP A 34 -0.09 -15.03 -8.86
C ASP A 34 0.40 -13.83 -8.04
N ASP A 35 -0.48 -12.93 -7.65
CA ASP A 35 -0.19 -11.80 -6.75
C ASP A 35 -1.03 -11.88 -5.47
N VAL A 36 -0.39 -12.24 -4.36
CA VAL A 36 -1.04 -12.32 -3.04
C VAL A 36 -0.41 -11.34 -2.05
N GLY A 37 -1.18 -10.95 -1.03
CA GLY A 37 -0.73 -10.04 0.02
C GLY A 37 -0.86 -10.67 1.40
N LEU A 38 0.16 -10.46 2.23
CA LEU A 38 0.16 -10.84 3.64
C LEU A 38 -0.07 -9.63 4.54
N GLY A 39 -0.41 -9.89 5.80
CA GLY A 39 -0.50 -8.84 6.80
C GLY A 39 -0.72 -9.37 8.20
N VAL A 40 -0.35 -8.55 9.17
CA VAL A 40 -0.58 -8.80 10.59
C VAL A 40 -1.23 -7.58 11.20
N LEU A 41 -2.30 -7.79 11.95
CA LEU A 41 -2.88 -6.75 12.79
C LEU A 41 -2.11 -6.70 14.12
N PHE A 42 -1.06 -5.87 14.16
CA PHE A 42 -0.21 -5.73 15.34
C PHE A 42 -0.95 -5.11 16.53
N GLY A 43 -0.78 -5.69 17.69
CA GLY A 43 -1.39 -5.26 18.94
C GLY A 43 -2.41 -6.24 19.51
N LEU A 44 -2.83 -7.26 18.77
CA LEU A 44 -3.66 -8.36 19.29
C LEU A 44 -2.81 -9.36 20.08
N GLU A 45 -1.67 -9.70 19.53
CA GLU A 45 -0.73 -10.69 20.08
C GLU A 45 0.69 -10.13 20.20
N GLY A 46 1.59 -10.89 20.82
CA GLY A 46 2.99 -10.50 20.98
C GLY A 46 3.68 -10.22 19.63
N TYR A 47 4.02 -8.97 19.36
CA TYR A 47 4.50 -8.52 18.05
C TYR A 47 5.73 -9.29 17.52
N ARG A 48 6.58 -9.82 18.39
CA ARG A 48 7.76 -10.60 17.96
C ARG A 48 7.37 -11.95 17.38
N TYR A 49 6.39 -12.61 17.99
CA TYR A 49 5.85 -13.86 17.49
C TYR A 49 5.13 -13.66 16.15
N GLU A 50 4.28 -12.64 16.07
CA GLU A 50 3.54 -12.29 14.85
C GLU A 50 4.47 -11.87 13.72
N PHE A 51 5.53 -11.13 14.03
CA PHE A 51 6.55 -10.76 13.05
C PHE A 51 7.30 -12.01 12.52
N ALA A 52 7.70 -12.93 13.40
CA ALA A 52 8.34 -14.18 12.98
C ALA A 52 7.40 -15.02 12.11
N GLY A 53 6.13 -15.15 12.51
CA GLY A 53 5.11 -15.85 11.72
C GLY A 53 4.91 -15.23 10.32
N LEU A 54 4.90 -13.90 10.23
CA LEU A 54 4.81 -13.19 8.95
C LEU A 54 5.99 -13.51 8.02
N LEU A 55 7.21 -13.50 8.55
CA LEU A 55 8.40 -13.84 7.76
C LEU A 55 8.39 -15.29 7.31
N MET A 56 8.05 -16.22 8.21
CA MET A 56 7.93 -17.64 7.87
C MET A 56 6.86 -17.89 6.81
N HIS A 57 5.76 -17.15 6.84
CA HIS A 57 4.71 -17.25 5.81
C HIS A 57 5.21 -16.71 4.46
N ALA A 58 5.94 -15.59 4.45
CA ALA A 58 6.55 -15.06 3.23
C ALA A 58 7.55 -16.06 2.61
N GLU A 59 8.42 -16.66 3.44
CA GLU A 59 9.36 -17.71 3.02
C GLU A 59 8.64 -18.97 2.52
N HIS A 60 7.54 -19.37 3.18
CA HIS A 60 6.71 -20.50 2.75
C HIS A 60 6.17 -20.29 1.34
N LEU A 61 5.57 -19.14 1.06
CA LEU A 61 5.03 -18.84 -0.27
C LEU A 61 6.13 -18.86 -1.34
N GLU A 62 7.31 -18.30 -1.06
CA GLU A 62 8.43 -18.33 -1.99
C GLU A 62 8.97 -19.76 -2.21
N ALA A 63 9.01 -20.58 -1.17
CA ALA A 63 9.49 -21.95 -1.24
C ALA A 63 8.52 -22.89 -1.97
N VAL A 64 7.22 -22.74 -1.76
CA VAL A 64 6.19 -23.64 -2.31
C VAL A 64 5.75 -23.21 -3.71
N HIS A 65 5.55 -21.90 -3.93
CA HIS A 65 4.99 -21.37 -5.17
C HIS A 65 6.04 -20.66 -6.05
N GLY A 66 7.28 -20.53 -5.58
CA GLY A 66 8.37 -19.84 -6.30
C GLY A 66 8.28 -18.32 -6.28
N VAL A 67 7.24 -17.77 -5.65
CA VAL A 67 6.95 -16.32 -5.57
C VAL A 67 6.52 -15.97 -4.16
N GLY A 68 7.21 -14.99 -3.55
CA GLY A 68 6.82 -14.44 -2.26
C GLY A 68 5.65 -13.43 -2.38
N PRO A 69 5.21 -12.85 -1.26
CA PRO A 69 4.07 -11.93 -1.26
C PRO A 69 4.36 -10.66 -2.07
N HIS A 70 3.42 -10.28 -2.92
CA HIS A 70 3.47 -9.02 -3.67
C HIS A 70 3.42 -7.82 -2.73
N THR A 71 2.60 -7.91 -1.67
CA THR A 71 2.47 -6.85 -0.67
C THR A 71 2.45 -7.40 0.75
N ILE A 72 2.90 -6.56 1.69
CA ILE A 72 2.74 -6.77 3.14
C ILE A 72 2.06 -5.55 3.74
N SER A 73 0.90 -5.78 4.36
CA SER A 73 0.18 -4.77 5.13
C SER A 73 0.60 -4.80 6.60
N VAL A 74 0.78 -3.63 7.19
CA VAL A 74 1.21 -3.47 8.58
C VAL A 74 0.21 -2.66 9.42
N PRO A 75 -1.06 -3.09 9.54
CA PRO A 75 -2.02 -2.40 10.39
C PRO A 75 -1.74 -2.63 11.87
N ARG A 76 -2.04 -1.61 12.70
CA ARG A 76 -2.14 -1.76 14.15
C ARG A 76 -3.60 -1.75 14.60
N VAL A 77 -3.86 -2.38 15.75
CA VAL A 77 -5.18 -2.28 16.40
C VAL A 77 -5.45 -0.81 16.73
N LYS A 78 -6.58 -0.31 16.28
CA LYS A 78 -7.11 1.02 16.56
C LYS A 78 -8.52 0.87 17.12
N LYS A 79 -9.01 1.92 17.77
CA LYS A 79 -10.38 1.97 18.24
C LYS A 79 -11.35 1.74 17.08
N ALA A 80 -12.41 0.99 17.34
CA ALA A 80 -13.57 0.80 16.49
C ALA A 80 -14.79 0.65 17.40
N ASP A 81 -16.01 0.62 16.84
CA ASP A 81 -17.23 0.60 17.65
C ASP A 81 -17.25 -0.52 18.70
N ASP A 82 -16.79 -1.72 18.33
CA ASP A 82 -16.77 -2.90 19.20
C ASP A 82 -15.35 -3.29 19.67
N ILE A 83 -14.35 -2.45 19.42
CA ILE A 83 -12.94 -2.74 19.75
C ILE A 83 -12.33 -1.60 20.56
N ASP A 84 -12.02 -1.87 21.82
CA ASP A 84 -11.17 -1.01 22.64
C ASP A 84 -9.73 -1.52 22.61
N PRO A 85 -8.77 -0.74 22.05
CA PRO A 85 -7.36 -1.15 22.03
C PRO A 85 -6.77 -1.40 23.41
N SER A 86 -7.33 -0.79 24.48
CA SER A 86 -6.88 -0.99 25.85
C SER A 86 -7.25 -2.35 26.43
N ALA A 87 -8.16 -3.08 25.76
CA ALA A 87 -8.49 -4.47 26.11
C ALA A 87 -7.39 -5.47 25.71
N PHE A 88 -6.37 -5.03 24.95
CA PHE A 88 -5.27 -5.86 24.48
C PHE A 88 -3.94 -5.39 25.10
N ASP A 89 -3.25 -6.29 25.81
CA ASP A 89 -1.98 -5.99 26.48
C ASP A 89 -0.78 -5.90 25.51
N ASN A 90 -0.98 -6.12 24.23
CA ASN A 90 0.06 -6.24 23.21
C ASN A 90 0.22 -5.02 22.32
N GLY A 91 -0.31 -3.86 22.73
CA GLY A 91 -0.15 -2.60 22.00
C GLY A 91 1.32 -2.24 21.77
N ILE A 92 1.65 -1.72 20.59
CA ILE A 92 3.02 -1.34 20.23
C ILE A 92 3.15 0.17 20.05
N SER A 93 4.29 0.71 20.54
CA SER A 93 4.62 2.13 20.35
C SER A 93 4.94 2.46 18.89
N ASP A 94 4.91 3.74 18.53
CA ASP A 94 5.29 4.22 17.21
C ASP A 94 6.75 3.88 16.86
N ASP A 95 7.65 3.87 17.85
CA ASP A 95 9.05 3.48 17.66
C ASP A 95 9.20 1.97 17.36
N THR A 96 8.44 1.14 18.07
CA THR A 96 8.40 -0.30 17.79
C THR A 96 7.80 -0.57 16.42
N PHE A 97 6.73 0.13 16.07
CA PHE A 97 6.11 0.04 14.75
C PHE A 97 7.07 0.42 13.62
N ALA A 98 7.79 1.53 13.78
CA ALA A 98 8.81 1.95 12.82
C ALA A 98 9.93 0.90 12.66
N LYS A 99 10.39 0.29 13.75
CA LYS A 99 11.36 -0.80 13.70
C LYS A 99 10.82 -2.02 12.96
N ILE A 100 9.57 -2.40 13.18
CA ILE A 100 8.91 -3.50 12.45
C ILE A 100 8.90 -3.20 10.95
N CYS A 101 8.49 -2.00 10.53
CA CYS A 101 8.50 -1.61 9.12
C CYS A 101 9.90 -1.73 8.51
N ALA A 102 10.94 -1.20 9.19
CA ALA A 102 12.31 -1.29 8.71
C ALA A 102 12.81 -2.76 8.61
N LEU A 103 12.47 -3.59 9.60
CA LEU A 103 12.86 -5.00 9.61
C LEU A 103 12.15 -5.78 8.49
N ILE A 104 10.86 -5.55 8.24
CA ILE A 104 10.16 -6.17 7.10
C ILE A 104 10.85 -5.79 5.79
N ARG A 105 11.18 -4.51 5.58
CA ARG A 105 11.87 -4.05 4.38
C ARG A 105 13.22 -4.73 4.17
N ILE A 106 13.98 -4.97 5.24
CA ILE A 106 15.27 -5.66 5.16
C ILE A 106 15.09 -7.15 4.88
N SER A 107 14.09 -7.78 5.53
CA SER A 107 13.87 -9.23 5.45
C SER A 107 13.19 -9.66 4.15
N VAL A 108 12.26 -8.84 3.62
CA VAL A 108 11.51 -9.11 2.38
C VAL A 108 11.66 -7.91 1.44
N PRO A 109 12.85 -7.70 0.85
CA PRO A 109 13.18 -6.45 0.16
C PRO A 109 12.39 -6.18 -1.12
N TYR A 110 11.82 -7.20 -1.74
CA TYR A 110 11.07 -7.13 -2.99
C TYR A 110 9.58 -6.79 -2.81
N THR A 111 9.02 -6.95 -1.60
CA THR A 111 7.58 -6.77 -1.37
C THR A 111 7.17 -5.30 -1.34
N GLY A 112 5.95 -5.00 -1.80
CA GLY A 112 5.29 -3.73 -1.52
C GLY A 112 4.87 -3.66 -0.05
N MET A 113 5.13 -2.54 0.64
CA MET A 113 4.66 -2.36 2.03
C MET A 113 3.56 -1.32 2.07
N ILE A 114 2.42 -1.70 2.64
CA ILE A 114 1.21 -0.88 2.67
C ILE A 114 1.00 -0.30 4.07
N ILE A 115 0.83 1.02 4.14
CA ILE A 115 0.35 1.72 5.34
C ILE A 115 -1.02 2.35 5.08
N SER A 116 -1.94 2.13 6.02
CA SER A 116 -3.31 2.64 5.90
C SER A 116 -3.50 3.98 6.60
N THR A 117 -4.66 4.61 6.37
CA THR A 117 -5.14 5.81 7.05
C THR A 117 -5.46 5.60 8.54
N ARG A 118 -5.35 4.37 9.07
CA ARG A 118 -5.37 4.10 10.52
C ARG A 118 -4.25 4.81 11.26
N GLU A 119 -3.13 5.04 10.59
CA GLU A 119 -1.98 5.73 11.16
C GLU A 119 -2.07 7.24 10.93
N SER A 120 -1.69 8.02 11.94
CA SER A 120 -1.61 9.47 11.83
C SER A 120 -0.58 9.91 10.80
N GLN A 121 -0.72 11.15 10.31
CA GLN A 121 0.25 11.75 9.40
C GLN A 121 1.68 11.64 9.93
N ALA A 122 1.91 11.97 11.20
CA ALA A 122 3.24 11.93 11.82
C ALA A 122 3.87 10.52 11.81
N VAL A 123 3.07 9.48 12.07
CA VAL A 123 3.55 8.08 11.98
C VAL A 123 3.85 7.71 10.54
N ARG A 124 3.01 8.12 9.59
CA ARG A 124 3.21 7.85 8.16
C ARG A 124 4.48 8.53 7.65
N GLU A 125 4.75 9.78 8.04
CA GLU A 125 6.00 10.50 7.75
C GLU A 125 7.23 9.75 8.29
N LYS A 126 7.11 9.17 9.48
CA LYS A 126 8.20 8.42 10.12
C LYS A 126 8.53 7.12 9.41
N VAL A 127 7.53 6.41 8.86
CA VAL A 127 7.75 5.08 8.29
C VAL A 127 7.93 5.05 6.76
N LEU A 128 7.50 6.08 6.04
CA LEU A 128 7.73 6.19 4.59
C LEU A 128 9.22 6.03 4.21
N PRO A 129 10.18 6.74 4.86
CA PRO A 129 11.60 6.57 4.53
C PRO A 129 12.18 5.22 4.97
N LEU A 130 11.45 4.43 5.76
CA LEU A 130 11.86 3.10 6.18
C LEU A 130 11.43 2.00 5.20
N GLY A 131 10.92 2.38 4.03
CA GLY A 131 10.62 1.46 2.94
C GLY A 131 9.15 1.15 2.71
N VAL A 132 8.23 1.86 3.37
CA VAL A 132 6.82 1.84 2.99
C VAL A 132 6.68 2.39 1.57
N SER A 133 6.04 1.63 0.69
CA SER A 133 5.95 1.94 -0.75
C SER A 133 4.52 2.15 -1.26
N GLN A 134 3.53 1.80 -0.45
CA GLN A 134 2.13 1.99 -0.78
C GLN A 134 1.40 2.65 0.39
N ILE A 135 0.51 3.58 0.06
CA ILE A 135 -0.16 4.41 1.05
C ILE A 135 -1.64 4.57 0.67
N SER A 136 -2.53 4.39 1.63
CA SER A 136 -3.94 4.72 1.46
C SER A 136 -4.16 6.22 1.64
N GLY A 137 -5.04 6.81 0.85
CA GLY A 137 -5.46 8.19 0.98
C GLY A 137 -6.98 8.31 0.87
N ALA A 138 -7.57 9.32 1.52
CA ALA A 138 -9.01 9.60 1.47
C ALA A 138 -9.91 8.41 1.81
N SER A 139 -9.48 7.54 2.74
CA SER A 139 -10.24 6.33 3.09
C SER A 139 -11.52 6.67 3.84
N LYS A 140 -12.61 5.98 3.49
CA LYS A 140 -13.90 6.01 4.16
C LYS A 140 -14.22 4.60 4.66
N THR A 141 -14.56 4.46 5.93
CA THR A 141 -14.79 3.17 6.59
C THR A 141 -16.25 2.93 6.97
N SER A 142 -17.08 3.96 6.85
CA SER A 142 -18.53 3.87 7.00
C SER A 142 -19.20 3.24 5.77
N VAL A 143 -20.34 2.58 5.99
CA VAL A 143 -21.13 1.99 4.90
C VAL A 143 -21.66 3.11 4.00
N GLY A 144 -21.36 3.04 2.70
CA GLY A 144 -21.76 4.06 1.72
C GLY A 144 -20.90 5.32 1.69
N GLY A 145 -19.83 5.41 2.49
CA GLY A 145 -18.99 6.61 2.65
C GLY A 145 -18.32 7.17 1.38
N TYR A 146 -18.35 6.42 0.26
CA TYR A 146 -17.87 6.91 -1.03
C TYR A 146 -19.00 7.32 -1.99
N ALA A 147 -20.27 7.08 -1.62
CA ALA A 147 -21.38 7.23 -2.57
C ALA A 147 -21.96 8.62 -2.64
N ASP A 148 -21.95 9.40 -1.55
CA ASP A 148 -22.53 10.73 -1.47
C ASP A 148 -21.95 11.52 -0.29
N PRO A 149 -21.43 12.76 -0.49
CA PRO A 149 -20.97 13.62 0.59
C PRO A 149 -22.08 14.03 1.59
N GLU A 150 -23.34 14.03 1.18
CA GLU A 150 -24.47 14.30 2.08
C GLU A 150 -24.89 13.05 2.87
N ALA A 151 -24.74 11.85 2.30
CA ALA A 151 -24.92 10.60 3.00
C ALA A 151 -23.83 10.35 4.09
N GLU A 152 -22.68 11.03 4.00
CA GLU A 152 -21.65 11.01 5.07
C GLU A 152 -22.21 11.51 6.40
N LYS A 153 -23.05 12.55 6.40
CA LYS A 153 -23.63 13.11 7.62
C LYS A 153 -24.66 12.20 8.28
N GLU A 154 -25.32 11.37 7.48
CA GLU A 154 -26.23 10.31 7.98
C GLU A 154 -25.47 9.02 8.31
N ALA A 155 -24.37 8.73 7.60
CA ALA A 155 -23.52 7.56 7.81
C ALA A 155 -22.58 7.69 9.02
N GLU A 156 -22.33 8.88 9.54
CA GLU A 156 -21.70 9.08 10.86
C GLU A 156 -22.49 8.43 12.01
N ALA A 157 -23.75 8.04 11.74
CA ALA A 157 -24.59 7.27 12.66
C ALA A 157 -24.47 5.74 12.44
N THR A 158 -23.74 5.25 11.45
CA THR A 158 -23.58 3.82 11.18
C THR A 158 -22.14 3.39 11.48
N SER A 159 -21.99 2.20 12.08
CA SER A 159 -20.74 1.66 12.60
C SER A 159 -19.56 1.80 11.63
N GLU A 160 -18.52 2.50 12.04
CA GLU A 160 -17.24 2.52 11.35
C GLU A 160 -16.46 1.23 11.60
N GLN A 161 -15.87 0.67 10.57
CA GLN A 161 -15.05 -0.54 10.71
C GLN A 161 -13.82 -0.29 11.61
N PHE A 162 -13.27 0.92 11.55
CA PHE A 162 -12.19 1.43 12.41
C PHE A 162 -12.04 2.94 12.26
N ASP A 163 -11.49 3.60 13.28
CA ASP A 163 -11.20 5.03 13.24
C ASP A 163 -10.13 5.36 12.20
N VAL A 164 -10.43 6.33 11.34
CA VAL A 164 -9.50 6.88 10.35
C VAL A 164 -8.75 8.04 10.99
N SER A 165 -7.46 7.84 11.29
CA SER A 165 -6.63 8.89 11.90
C SER A 165 -6.17 9.96 10.90
N ASP A 166 -6.05 9.61 9.62
CA ASP A 166 -5.70 10.54 8.54
C ASP A 166 -6.89 10.75 7.62
N GLN A 167 -7.60 11.85 7.82
CA GLN A 167 -8.85 12.20 7.12
C GLN A 167 -8.62 13.15 5.94
N ARG A 168 -7.37 13.40 5.56
CA ARG A 168 -7.04 14.29 4.43
C ARG A 168 -7.63 13.78 3.13
N THR A 169 -8.00 14.73 2.27
CA THR A 169 -8.41 14.45 0.89
C THR A 169 -7.27 13.82 0.09
N LEU A 170 -7.57 13.21 -1.05
CA LEU A 170 -6.55 12.64 -1.92
C LEU A 170 -5.57 13.71 -2.41
N ASP A 171 -6.05 14.90 -2.76
CA ASP A 171 -5.21 16.01 -3.23
C ASP A 171 -4.24 16.49 -2.14
N GLU A 172 -4.69 16.61 -0.89
CA GLU A 172 -3.83 16.95 0.24
C GLU A 172 -2.75 15.88 0.50
N VAL A 173 -3.08 14.60 0.37
CA VAL A 173 -2.11 13.50 0.52
C VAL A 173 -1.11 13.50 -0.63
N VAL A 174 -1.53 13.70 -1.86
CA VAL A 174 -0.64 13.81 -3.04
C VAL A 174 0.29 14.99 -2.89
N ASN A 175 -0.24 16.17 -2.54
CA ASN A 175 0.54 17.40 -2.30
C ASN A 175 1.60 17.18 -1.21
N TRP A 176 1.20 16.59 -0.08
CA TRP A 176 2.09 16.29 1.03
C TRP A 176 3.22 15.33 0.62
N LEU A 177 2.94 14.25 -0.10
CA LEU A 177 3.95 13.30 -0.58
C LEU A 177 4.96 13.99 -1.50
N MET A 178 4.51 14.84 -2.42
CA MET A 178 5.38 15.58 -3.32
C MET A 178 6.28 16.58 -2.57
N LYS A 179 5.76 17.26 -1.56
CA LYS A 179 6.54 18.12 -0.66
C LYS A 179 7.63 17.36 0.11
N MET A 180 7.39 16.09 0.42
CA MET A 180 8.39 15.18 1.01
C MET A 180 9.38 14.61 -0.02
N GLY A 181 9.22 14.90 -1.32
CA GLY A 181 10.08 14.42 -2.39
C GLY A 181 9.73 13.02 -2.93
N TYR A 182 8.56 12.49 -2.61
CA TYR A 182 8.04 11.26 -3.20
C TYR A 182 7.27 11.56 -4.49
N ILE A 183 7.21 10.57 -5.37
CA ILE A 183 6.38 10.60 -6.59
C ILE A 183 5.13 9.76 -6.35
N PRO A 184 3.96 10.37 -6.09
CA PRO A 184 2.70 9.63 -6.04
C PRO A 184 2.42 8.97 -7.39
N SER A 185 2.14 7.66 -7.39
CA SER A 185 1.90 6.89 -8.61
C SER A 185 0.54 6.21 -8.56
N PHE A 186 -0.20 6.33 -9.63
CA PHE A 186 -1.48 5.65 -9.86
C PHE A 186 -1.36 4.54 -10.92
N CYS A 187 -0.14 4.08 -11.19
CA CYS A 187 0.17 3.13 -12.24
C CYS A 187 -0.43 1.74 -11.97
N THR A 188 -1.10 1.19 -12.97
CA THR A 188 -1.63 -0.18 -13.02
C THR A 188 -1.06 -1.00 -14.18
N ALA A 189 0.02 -0.52 -14.80
CA ALA A 189 0.57 -1.09 -16.04
C ALA A 189 0.95 -2.58 -15.89
N CYS A 190 1.51 -2.98 -14.74
CA CYS A 190 1.95 -4.37 -14.55
C CYS A 190 0.78 -5.36 -14.67
N TYR A 191 -0.37 -5.07 -14.10
CA TYR A 191 -1.58 -5.92 -14.24
C TYR A 191 -2.08 -5.97 -15.69
N ARG A 192 -2.02 -4.87 -16.40
CA ARG A 192 -2.50 -4.75 -17.78
C ARG A 192 -1.57 -5.42 -18.80
N GLU A 193 -0.28 -5.48 -18.48
CA GLU A 193 0.75 -6.09 -19.33
C GLU A 193 1.10 -7.54 -18.92
N GLY A 194 0.35 -8.13 -17.98
CA GLY A 194 0.61 -9.48 -17.48
C GLY A 194 1.98 -9.64 -16.80
N ARG A 195 2.48 -8.56 -16.21
CA ARG A 195 3.71 -8.54 -15.40
C ARG A 195 3.33 -8.72 -13.92
N THR A 196 2.90 -9.92 -13.58
CA THR A 196 2.49 -10.34 -12.25
C THR A 196 3.30 -11.54 -11.79
N GLY A 197 3.20 -11.93 -10.53
CA GLY A 197 3.86 -13.10 -9.98
C GLY A 197 5.38 -13.12 -10.21
N ASP A 198 5.89 -14.21 -10.75
CA ASP A 198 7.31 -14.45 -11.01
C ASP A 198 7.92 -13.44 -12.01
N ARG A 199 7.16 -13.01 -13.00
CA ARG A 199 7.60 -12.01 -13.98
C ARG A 199 7.85 -10.66 -13.32
N PHE A 200 6.94 -10.22 -12.46
CA PHE A 200 7.11 -8.98 -11.70
C PHE A 200 8.30 -9.09 -10.74
N MET A 201 8.41 -10.19 -10.00
CA MET A 201 9.51 -10.42 -9.06
C MET A 201 10.87 -10.46 -9.73
N ALA A 202 10.96 -11.07 -10.92
CA ALA A 202 12.20 -11.09 -11.71
C ALA A 202 12.63 -9.66 -12.11
N LEU A 203 11.69 -8.81 -12.53
CA LEU A 203 11.96 -7.40 -12.84
C LEU A 203 12.39 -6.60 -11.62
N CYS A 204 11.78 -6.85 -10.46
CA CYS A 204 12.15 -6.21 -9.19
C CYS A 204 13.55 -6.64 -8.73
N LYS A 205 13.82 -7.96 -8.68
CA LYS A 205 15.10 -8.52 -8.24
C LYS A 205 16.27 -8.08 -9.15
N SER A 206 16.02 -7.90 -10.45
CA SER A 206 17.02 -7.42 -11.43
C SER A 206 17.13 -5.89 -11.51
N MET A 207 16.32 -5.15 -10.79
CA MET A 207 16.20 -3.68 -10.87
C MET A 207 15.72 -3.13 -12.24
N GLN A 208 15.39 -3.98 -13.19
CA GLN A 208 14.89 -3.58 -14.52
C GLN A 208 13.53 -2.88 -14.45
N ILE A 209 12.76 -3.18 -13.41
CA ILE A 209 11.47 -2.54 -13.15
C ILE A 209 11.56 -1.00 -13.11
N LEU A 210 12.71 -0.43 -12.75
CA LEU A 210 12.91 1.02 -12.70
C LEU A 210 12.72 1.70 -14.06
N ASN A 211 13.01 1.00 -15.17
CA ASN A 211 12.78 1.52 -16.52
C ASN A 211 11.29 1.61 -16.90
N CYS A 212 10.42 0.99 -16.14
CA CYS A 212 8.97 1.06 -16.30
C CYS A 212 8.34 1.89 -15.18
N CYS A 213 8.62 1.57 -13.91
CA CYS A 213 7.95 2.18 -12.76
C CYS A 213 8.21 3.68 -12.63
N HIS A 214 9.46 4.14 -12.83
CA HIS A 214 9.77 5.56 -12.70
C HIS A 214 9.05 6.40 -13.77
N PRO A 215 9.17 6.12 -15.08
CA PRO A 215 8.43 6.89 -16.09
C PRO A 215 6.90 6.74 -15.96
N ASN A 216 6.40 5.54 -15.64
CA ASN A 216 4.96 5.33 -15.43
C ASN A 216 4.42 6.15 -14.24
N ALA A 217 5.21 6.27 -13.16
CA ALA A 217 4.84 7.10 -12.03
C ALA A 217 4.71 8.58 -12.43
N LEU A 218 5.66 9.10 -13.22
CA LEU A 218 5.63 10.49 -13.70
C LEU A 218 4.44 10.73 -14.63
N MET A 219 4.14 9.81 -15.55
CA MET A 219 3.02 9.92 -16.47
C MET A 219 1.66 9.87 -15.75
N THR A 220 1.47 8.92 -14.83
CA THR A 220 0.21 8.82 -14.08
C THR A 220 0.03 9.97 -13.08
N LEU A 221 1.13 10.48 -12.51
CA LEU A 221 1.09 11.72 -11.73
C LEU A 221 0.66 12.89 -12.61
N LYS A 222 1.23 13.04 -13.82
CA LYS A 222 0.85 14.10 -14.76
C LYS A 222 -0.63 14.05 -15.13
N GLU A 223 -1.18 12.85 -15.39
CA GLU A 223 -2.61 12.67 -15.64
C GLU A 223 -3.45 13.15 -14.45
N TYR A 224 -3.06 12.75 -13.22
CA TYR A 224 -3.73 13.21 -12.01
C TYR A 224 -3.70 14.74 -11.86
N LEU A 225 -2.53 15.35 -12.12
CA LEU A 225 -2.36 16.81 -12.03
C LEU A 225 -3.25 17.58 -13.04
N GLU A 226 -3.47 17.02 -14.22
CA GLU A 226 -4.33 17.68 -15.23
C GLU A 226 -5.82 17.52 -14.91
N ASP A 227 -6.22 16.37 -14.36
CA ASP A 227 -7.63 16.01 -14.27
C ASP A 227 -8.27 16.34 -12.91
N TYR A 228 -7.48 16.32 -11.82
CA TYR A 228 -8.04 16.29 -10.46
C TYR A 228 -7.37 17.25 -9.47
N ALA A 229 -6.14 17.68 -9.73
CA ALA A 229 -5.37 18.41 -8.72
C ALA A 229 -5.81 19.87 -8.58
N SER A 230 -5.68 20.40 -7.37
CA SER A 230 -5.72 21.84 -7.12
C SER A 230 -4.56 22.56 -7.80
N GLU A 231 -4.69 23.86 -8.05
CA GLU A 231 -3.63 24.67 -8.68
C GLU A 231 -2.31 24.64 -7.90
N GLU A 232 -2.36 24.60 -6.57
CA GLU A 232 -1.15 24.47 -5.74
C GLU A 232 -0.50 23.11 -5.97
N THR A 233 -1.26 22.02 -5.91
CA THR A 233 -0.79 20.66 -6.12
C THR A 233 -0.23 20.48 -7.52
N LYS A 234 -0.91 21.03 -8.54
CA LYS A 234 -0.47 21.02 -9.94
C LYS A 234 0.89 21.70 -10.10
N LYS A 235 1.08 22.87 -9.51
CA LYS A 235 2.35 23.60 -9.60
C LYS A 235 3.51 22.78 -9.00
N ILE A 236 3.35 22.27 -7.78
CA ILE A 236 4.37 21.47 -7.11
C ILE A 236 4.68 20.19 -7.90
N GLY A 237 3.64 19.55 -8.42
CA GLY A 237 3.77 18.31 -9.19
C GLY A 237 4.51 18.51 -10.52
N MET A 238 4.27 19.62 -11.22
CA MET A 238 5.00 19.92 -12.44
C MET A 238 6.49 20.15 -12.18
N GLU A 239 6.85 20.92 -11.15
CA GLU A 239 8.24 21.12 -10.73
C GLU A 239 8.92 19.78 -10.33
N LEU A 240 8.17 18.88 -9.69
CA LEU A 240 8.65 17.54 -9.36
C LEU A 240 8.91 16.71 -10.63
N ILE A 241 7.96 16.65 -11.56
CA ILE A 241 8.07 15.90 -12.82
C ILE A 241 9.29 16.37 -13.60
N ASP A 242 9.47 17.68 -13.80
CA ASP A 242 10.60 18.25 -14.53
C ASP A 242 11.94 17.84 -13.93
N ARG A 243 12.04 17.82 -12.61
CA ARG A 243 13.25 17.39 -11.91
C ARG A 243 13.49 15.88 -12.00
N GLU A 244 12.45 15.07 -11.88
CA GLU A 244 12.56 13.61 -11.80
C GLU A 244 12.78 12.97 -13.17
N ILE A 245 12.23 13.56 -14.25
CA ILE A 245 12.47 13.06 -15.61
C ILE A 245 13.94 13.14 -16.00
N GLU A 246 14.67 14.15 -15.47
CA GLU A 246 16.12 14.29 -15.69
C GLU A 246 16.94 13.13 -15.11
N LYS A 247 16.41 12.43 -14.11
CA LYS A 247 17.06 11.27 -13.47
C LYS A 247 16.90 9.97 -14.25
N ILE A 248 16.09 9.95 -15.30
CA ILE A 248 15.95 8.77 -16.16
C ILE A 248 17.24 8.59 -16.95
N THR A 249 17.96 7.51 -16.68
CA THR A 249 19.27 7.25 -17.27
C THR A 249 19.20 6.69 -18.70
N ASN A 250 18.16 5.91 -19.00
CA ASN A 250 17.92 5.37 -20.34
C ASN A 250 17.40 6.48 -21.26
N GLN A 251 18.20 6.91 -22.22
CA GLN A 251 17.90 8.05 -23.09
C GLN A 251 16.63 7.82 -23.95
N LYS A 252 16.39 6.60 -24.42
CA LYS A 252 15.18 6.27 -25.18
C LYS A 252 13.94 6.38 -24.31
N VAL A 253 13.98 5.81 -23.11
CA VAL A 253 12.89 5.88 -22.13
C VAL A 253 12.63 7.34 -21.76
N LYS A 254 13.70 8.12 -21.49
CA LYS A 254 13.62 9.53 -21.16
C LYS A 254 12.90 10.33 -22.25
N GLN A 255 13.34 10.17 -23.50
CA GLN A 255 12.76 10.87 -24.64
C GLN A 255 11.28 10.53 -24.83
N THR A 256 10.94 9.23 -24.79
CA THR A 256 9.53 8.78 -24.88
C THR A 256 8.68 9.32 -23.73
N THR A 257 9.25 9.40 -22.53
CA THR A 257 8.56 9.98 -21.36
C THR A 257 8.25 11.45 -21.57
N TYR A 258 9.19 12.24 -22.11
CA TYR A 258 8.93 13.65 -22.46
C TYR A 258 7.80 13.80 -23.47
N GLU A 259 7.81 12.98 -24.52
CA GLU A 259 6.76 12.98 -25.56
C GLU A 259 5.40 12.68 -24.95
N HIS A 260 5.30 11.66 -24.10
CA HIS A 260 4.05 11.29 -23.43
C HIS A 260 3.58 12.36 -22.43
N ILE A 261 4.49 12.97 -21.64
CA ILE A 261 4.13 14.09 -20.73
C ILE A 261 3.54 15.26 -21.52
N HIS A 262 4.12 15.57 -22.69
CA HIS A 262 3.55 16.58 -23.59
C HIS A 262 2.18 16.17 -24.11
N ASP A 263 2.04 14.96 -24.61
CA ASP A 263 0.77 14.41 -25.10
C ASP A 263 -0.34 14.40 -24.03
N ILE A 264 0.02 14.14 -22.76
CA ILE A 264 -0.94 14.25 -21.63
C ILE A 264 -1.41 15.68 -21.45
N SER A 265 -0.55 16.68 -21.63
CA SER A 265 -0.95 18.11 -21.62
C SER A 265 -1.92 18.47 -22.77
N GLU A 266 -1.84 17.73 -23.89
CA GLU A 266 -2.75 17.85 -25.04
C GLU A 266 -4.07 17.04 -24.87
N GLY A 267 -4.28 16.45 -23.70
CA GLY A 267 -5.50 15.69 -23.38
C GLY A 267 -5.45 14.19 -23.66
N LYS A 268 -4.31 13.63 -24.14
CA LYS A 268 -4.16 12.20 -24.29
C LYS A 268 -3.93 11.54 -22.91
N ARG A 269 -4.28 10.27 -22.78
CA ARG A 269 -4.21 9.51 -21.51
C ARG A 269 -3.75 8.08 -21.77
N ASP A 270 -3.43 7.39 -20.66
CA ASP A 270 -3.20 5.94 -20.63
C ASP A 270 -1.89 5.49 -21.28
N PHE A 271 -0.85 6.30 -21.14
CA PHE A 271 0.50 5.93 -21.54
C PHE A 271 1.16 5.01 -20.52
N ARG A 272 1.95 4.04 -20.99
CA ARG A 272 2.70 3.11 -20.15
C ARG A 272 3.89 2.47 -20.87
N PHE A 273 4.86 2.07 -20.08
CA PHE A 273 5.99 1.24 -20.49
C PHE A 273 5.81 -0.20 -20.05
#